data_c3da0ed5a8751969960c0d5202935a07
#
_entry.id   c3da0ed5a8751969960c0d5202935a07
#
_cell.length_a   1.000
_cell.length_b   1.000
_cell.length_c   1.000
_cell.angle_alpha   90.00
_cell.angle_beta   90.00
_cell.angle_gamma   90.00
#
_symmetry.space_group_name_H-M   'P 1'
#
loop_
_entity.id
_entity.type
_entity.pdbx_description
1 polymer ?
#
loop_
_entity_poly.entity_id
_entity_poly.type
_entity_poly.pdbx_seq_one_letter_code
_entity_poly.pdbx_strand_id
1 'polypeptide(L)'
;MKKLSFITVFVFLSILFVQAQQAKYVFYFIGDGMGVNQVLGTEMYRGELEGKIGVTPLLFTQFPYATIATTFSATNGVTDSAAAGTALATGNKTKNGALGVKKDLETKVNSVASWAKNKGCRVGISTSVSVDHATPAAFYAHQGQRSSYYNVGLDLIDANFDFYAGSDFLDPTNKKAAGSNSESLYTLVDKAGYTIARGYKDYQKKGKKSDKLILL
;
A
#
# COMPACT_ATOMS: atom_id res chain seq x y z
N MET A 1 -32.48 -46.98 1.56
CA MET A 1 -31.83 -46.30 2.69
C MET A 1 -30.30 -46.39 2.68
N LYS A 2 -29.64 -47.53 2.42
CA LYS A 2 -28.15 -47.63 2.43
C LYS A 2 -27.44 -46.77 1.37
N LYS A 3 -28.03 -46.55 0.18
CA LYS A 3 -27.44 -45.69 -0.88
C LYS A 3 -27.47 -44.20 -0.54
N LEU A 4 -28.49 -43.75 0.16
CA LEU A 4 -28.62 -42.32 0.58
C LEU A 4 -27.58 -41.97 1.66
N SER A 5 -27.35 -42.89 2.62
CA SER A 5 -26.30 -42.71 3.65
C SER A 5 -24.90 -42.62 3.06
N PHE A 6 -24.60 -43.38 1.97
CA PHE A 6 -23.25 -43.32 1.34
C PHE A 6 -22.98 -42.02 0.64
N ILE A 7 -23.99 -41.44 -0.03
CA ILE A 7 -23.89 -40.13 -0.70
C ILE A 7 -23.70 -39.01 0.35
N THR A 8 -24.42 -39.08 1.45
CA THR A 8 -24.30 -38.05 2.51
C THR A 8 -22.90 -38.08 3.17
N VAL A 9 -22.33 -39.27 3.42
CA VAL A 9 -20.98 -39.41 3.96
C VAL A 9 -19.94 -38.93 2.96
N PHE A 10 -20.10 -39.19 1.66
CA PHE A 10 -19.15 -38.74 0.62
C PHE A 10 -19.19 -37.20 0.46
N VAL A 11 -20.36 -36.57 0.52
CA VAL A 11 -20.49 -35.11 0.51
C VAL A 11 -19.87 -34.48 1.77
N PHE A 12 -20.05 -35.09 2.92
CA PHE A 12 -19.41 -34.61 4.17
C PHE A 12 -17.88 -34.75 4.13
N LEU A 13 -17.35 -35.86 3.60
CA LEU A 13 -15.91 -36.02 3.43
C LEU A 13 -15.29 -35.04 2.44
N SER A 14 -16.00 -34.71 1.35
CA SER A 14 -15.50 -33.74 0.35
C SER A 14 -15.44 -32.31 0.90
N ILE A 15 -16.28 -31.95 1.87
CA ILE A 15 -16.25 -30.63 2.53
C ILE A 15 -15.01 -30.48 3.45
N LEU A 16 -14.50 -31.59 3.99
CA LEU A 16 -13.31 -31.58 4.88
C LEU A 16 -11.98 -31.35 4.12
N PHE A 17 -11.96 -31.47 2.80
CA PHE A 17 -10.76 -31.29 1.98
C PHE A 17 -10.64 -29.92 1.32
N VAL A 18 -11.62 -29.02 1.46
CA VAL A 18 -11.47 -27.64 1.03
C VAL A 18 -10.72 -26.84 2.10
N GLN A 19 -9.47 -27.19 2.30
CA GLN A 19 -8.54 -26.25 2.94
C GLN A 19 -8.24 -25.18 1.88
N ALA A 20 -8.89 -24.04 2.01
CA ALA A 20 -8.48 -22.85 1.27
C ALA A 20 -7.01 -22.61 1.60
N GLN A 21 -6.14 -22.72 0.59
CA GLN A 21 -4.72 -22.49 0.76
C GLN A 21 -4.52 -21.04 1.20
N GLN A 22 -4.21 -20.83 2.46
CA GLN A 22 -4.07 -19.50 3.03
C GLN A 22 -2.74 -18.93 2.53
N ALA A 23 -2.81 -17.81 1.79
CA ALA A 23 -1.60 -17.13 1.33
C ALA A 23 -0.75 -16.72 2.54
N LYS A 24 0.50 -17.18 2.57
CA LYS A 24 1.46 -16.84 3.64
C LYS A 24 1.99 -15.41 3.49
N TYR A 25 2.18 -14.97 2.25
CA TYR A 25 2.68 -13.64 1.89
C TYR A 25 1.80 -13.06 0.77
N VAL A 26 1.51 -11.77 0.89
CA VAL A 26 0.82 -10.99 -0.15
C VAL A 26 1.70 -9.79 -0.47
N PHE A 27 2.06 -9.62 -1.74
CA PHE A 27 2.78 -8.46 -2.26
C PHE A 27 1.86 -7.70 -3.19
N TYR A 28 1.65 -6.41 -2.90
CA TYR A 28 0.81 -5.53 -3.69
C TYR A 28 1.66 -4.41 -4.29
N PHE A 29 1.88 -4.46 -5.60
CA PHE A 29 2.70 -3.50 -6.33
C PHE A 29 1.81 -2.48 -7.03
N ILE A 30 2.14 -1.20 -6.88
CA ILE A 30 1.44 -0.09 -7.52
C ILE A 30 2.43 0.67 -8.40
N GLY A 31 2.16 0.70 -9.71
CA GLY A 31 2.85 1.58 -10.65
C GLY A 31 2.06 2.89 -10.75
N ASP A 32 2.48 3.92 -10.01
CA ASP A 32 1.80 5.22 -10.01
C ASP A 32 1.97 5.92 -11.35
N GLY A 33 0.84 6.26 -11.98
CA GLY A 33 0.79 6.85 -13.32
C GLY A 33 1.23 5.89 -14.45
N MET A 34 1.48 4.61 -14.17
CA MET A 34 1.89 3.61 -15.14
C MET A 34 0.68 3.12 -15.95
N GLY A 35 0.51 3.62 -17.16
CA GLY A 35 -0.50 3.19 -18.11
C GLY A 35 0.00 2.12 -19.07
N VAL A 36 -0.89 1.64 -19.93
CA VAL A 36 -0.60 0.61 -20.95
C VAL A 36 0.56 1.03 -21.88
N ASN A 37 0.64 2.32 -22.21
CA ASN A 37 1.69 2.83 -23.10
C ASN A 37 3.09 2.75 -22.47
N GLN A 38 3.22 2.99 -21.16
CA GLN A 38 4.47 2.85 -20.44
C GLN A 38 4.92 1.38 -20.38
N VAL A 39 3.99 0.47 -20.18
CA VAL A 39 4.26 -0.98 -20.18
C VAL A 39 4.73 -1.42 -21.57
N LEU A 40 3.94 -1.14 -22.61
CA LEU A 40 4.27 -1.54 -23.98
C LEU A 40 5.59 -0.91 -24.45
N GLY A 41 5.79 0.38 -24.20
CA GLY A 41 7.04 1.06 -24.56
C GLY A 41 8.26 0.45 -23.88
N THR A 42 8.13 0.02 -22.62
CA THR A 42 9.20 -0.68 -21.91
C THR A 42 9.49 -2.06 -22.51
N GLU A 43 8.46 -2.83 -22.85
CA GLU A 43 8.62 -4.14 -23.46
C GLU A 43 9.22 -4.05 -24.87
N MET A 44 8.85 -3.06 -25.65
CA MET A 44 9.47 -2.78 -26.97
C MET A 44 10.93 -2.38 -26.83
N TYR A 45 11.25 -1.47 -25.90
CA TYR A 45 12.63 -1.06 -25.60
C TYR A 45 13.49 -2.24 -25.15
N ARG A 46 12.99 -3.13 -24.31
CA ARG A 46 13.69 -4.36 -23.95
C ARG A 46 13.91 -5.29 -25.14
N GLY A 47 12.93 -5.42 -26.03
CA GLY A 47 13.08 -6.17 -27.28
C GLY A 47 14.21 -5.62 -28.13
N GLU A 48 14.28 -4.31 -28.32
CA GLU A 48 15.35 -3.65 -29.06
C GLU A 48 16.74 -3.91 -28.44
N LEU A 49 16.87 -3.78 -27.12
CA LEU A 49 18.15 -4.08 -26.43
C LEU A 49 18.60 -5.53 -26.61
N GLU A 50 17.68 -6.46 -26.84
CA GLU A 50 17.97 -7.88 -27.09
C GLU A 50 18.10 -8.20 -28.59
N GLY A 51 18.03 -7.19 -29.47
CA GLY A 51 18.08 -7.37 -30.93
C GLY A 51 16.85 -8.08 -31.53
N LYS A 52 15.72 -8.04 -30.85
CA LYS A 52 14.46 -8.66 -31.28
C LYS A 52 13.57 -7.65 -31.97
N ILE A 53 12.88 -8.10 -33.03
CA ILE A 53 11.74 -7.36 -33.58
C ILE A 53 10.52 -7.64 -32.70
N GLY A 54 9.97 -6.60 -32.05
CA GLY A 54 8.79 -6.74 -31.21
C GLY A 54 9.10 -6.47 -29.73
N VAL A 55 8.53 -7.30 -28.86
CA VAL A 55 8.57 -7.07 -27.41
C VAL A 55 9.33 -8.17 -26.66
N THR A 56 9.97 -7.78 -25.56
CA THR A 56 10.39 -8.72 -24.51
C THR A 56 9.50 -8.48 -23.29
N PRO A 57 8.61 -9.44 -22.96
CA PRO A 57 7.59 -9.25 -21.92
C PRO A 57 8.18 -8.96 -20.55
N LEU A 58 7.51 -8.10 -19.78
CA LEU A 58 7.77 -7.89 -18.36
C LEU A 58 7.22 -9.06 -17.54
N LEU A 59 7.78 -9.30 -16.36
CA LEU A 59 7.36 -10.41 -15.50
C LEU A 59 5.86 -10.35 -15.19
N PHE A 60 5.36 -9.19 -14.80
CA PHE A 60 3.96 -9.04 -14.38
C PHE A 60 2.96 -9.12 -15.55
N THR A 61 3.39 -8.83 -16.80
CA THR A 61 2.52 -9.00 -17.98
C THR A 61 2.30 -10.46 -18.35
N GLN A 62 3.09 -11.36 -17.74
CA GLN A 62 2.98 -12.81 -17.91
C GLN A 62 2.19 -13.49 -16.76
N PHE A 63 1.62 -12.74 -15.84
CA PHE A 63 0.81 -13.32 -14.76
C PHE A 63 -0.47 -13.95 -15.35
N PRO A 64 -0.92 -15.10 -14.79
CA PRO A 64 -2.04 -15.85 -15.35
C PRO A 64 -3.38 -15.14 -15.25
N TYR A 65 -3.49 -14.13 -14.40
CA TYR A 65 -4.69 -13.33 -14.21
C TYR A 65 -4.39 -11.86 -14.49
N ALA A 66 -5.15 -11.28 -15.41
CA ALA A 66 -5.09 -9.87 -15.77
C ALA A 66 -6.49 -9.30 -15.94
N THR A 67 -6.67 -8.04 -15.62
CA THR A 67 -7.93 -7.32 -15.83
C THR A 67 -7.67 -5.85 -16.11
N ILE A 68 -8.70 -5.13 -16.51
CA ILE A 68 -8.68 -3.70 -16.77
C ILE A 68 -9.61 -3.02 -15.78
N ALA A 69 -9.19 -1.89 -15.23
CA ALA A 69 -10.00 -1.05 -14.37
C ALA A 69 -10.09 0.36 -14.93
N THR A 70 -11.25 0.99 -14.75
CA THR A 70 -11.42 2.41 -15.03
C THR A 70 -10.94 3.24 -13.85
N THR A 71 -10.19 4.30 -14.14
CA THR A 71 -9.60 5.17 -13.12
C THR A 71 -10.23 6.56 -13.17
N PHE A 72 -11.16 6.83 -12.28
CA PHE A 72 -11.74 8.15 -12.04
C PHE A 72 -12.02 8.30 -10.55
N SER A 73 -11.89 9.52 -10.01
CA SER A 73 -12.19 9.79 -8.60
C SER A 73 -13.68 10.05 -8.38
N ALA A 74 -14.10 10.27 -7.14
CA ALA A 74 -15.48 10.62 -6.84
C ALA A 74 -15.90 12.00 -7.36
N THR A 75 -14.96 12.83 -7.82
CA THR A 75 -15.20 14.22 -8.25
C THR A 75 -14.61 14.57 -9.62
N ASN A 76 -13.72 13.79 -10.17
CA ASN A 76 -12.98 14.12 -11.39
C ASN A 76 -12.85 12.90 -12.31
N GLY A 77 -12.95 13.14 -13.63
CA GLY A 77 -12.70 12.13 -14.67
C GLY A 77 -11.24 11.64 -14.68
N VAL A 78 -10.30 12.49 -14.25
CA VAL A 78 -8.90 12.12 -14.03
C VAL A 78 -8.63 12.12 -12.54
N THR A 79 -8.23 10.95 -12.02
CA THR A 79 -7.88 10.78 -10.61
C THR A 79 -6.46 11.30 -10.32
N ASP A 80 -6.16 11.55 -9.03
CA ASP A 80 -4.80 11.74 -8.53
C ASP A 80 -4.35 10.53 -7.70
N SER A 81 -3.09 10.50 -7.28
CA SER A 81 -2.53 9.40 -6.49
C SER A 81 -3.25 9.18 -5.16
N ALA A 82 -3.76 10.25 -4.53
CA ALA A 82 -4.45 10.15 -3.25
C ALA A 82 -5.80 9.43 -3.38
N ALA A 83 -6.64 9.89 -4.32
CA ALA A 83 -7.94 9.28 -4.56
C ALA A 83 -7.82 7.88 -5.18
N ALA A 84 -6.87 7.66 -6.11
CA ALA A 84 -6.62 6.35 -6.70
C ALA A 84 -6.07 5.37 -5.66
N GLY A 85 -5.08 5.79 -4.86
CA GLY A 85 -4.53 4.99 -3.76
C GLY A 85 -5.60 4.62 -2.73
N THR A 86 -6.46 5.57 -2.35
CA THR A 86 -7.60 5.30 -1.45
C THR A 86 -8.55 4.27 -2.05
N ALA A 87 -8.87 4.36 -3.35
CA ALA A 87 -9.73 3.39 -4.01
C ALA A 87 -9.10 1.98 -4.03
N LEU A 88 -7.80 1.88 -4.33
CA LEU A 88 -7.04 0.64 -4.31
C LEU A 88 -6.94 0.04 -2.90
N ALA A 89 -6.70 0.89 -1.90
CA ALA A 89 -6.51 0.45 -0.51
C ALA A 89 -7.81 0.05 0.19
N THR A 90 -8.95 0.67 -0.16
CA THR A 90 -10.18 0.59 0.64
C THR A 90 -11.42 0.15 -0.13
N GLY A 91 -11.37 0.10 -1.48
CA GLY A 91 -12.53 -0.12 -2.33
C GLY A 91 -13.49 1.09 -2.41
N ASN A 92 -13.13 2.25 -1.83
CA ASN A 92 -13.97 3.45 -1.82
C ASN A 92 -13.35 4.57 -2.67
N LYS A 93 -14.16 5.16 -3.54
CA LYS A 93 -13.77 6.38 -4.28
C LYS A 93 -13.92 7.60 -3.39
N THR A 94 -12.93 8.49 -3.47
CA THR A 94 -12.92 9.77 -2.76
C THR A 94 -12.61 10.94 -3.69
N LYS A 95 -12.57 12.15 -3.16
CA LYS A 95 -12.17 13.37 -3.86
C LYS A 95 -10.66 13.37 -4.14
N ASN A 96 -10.24 13.95 -5.26
CA ASN A 96 -8.80 14.18 -5.51
C ASN A 96 -8.16 14.93 -4.33
N GLY A 97 -6.99 14.48 -3.93
CA GLY A 97 -6.25 15.02 -2.80
C GLY A 97 -6.60 14.39 -1.44
N ALA A 98 -7.69 13.62 -1.31
CA ALA A 98 -8.09 13.00 -0.05
C ALA A 98 -7.51 11.59 0.12
N LEU A 99 -7.19 11.25 1.37
CA LEU A 99 -6.54 9.99 1.80
C LEU A 99 -7.41 9.26 2.82
N GLY A 100 -7.79 8.01 2.55
CA GLY A 100 -8.45 7.14 3.52
C GLY A 100 -9.76 7.67 4.11
N VAL A 101 -10.41 8.60 3.43
CA VAL A 101 -11.73 9.15 3.81
C VAL A 101 -12.68 9.09 2.62
N LYS A 102 -14.00 9.11 2.88
CA LYS A 102 -14.99 9.19 1.83
C LYS A 102 -15.02 10.59 1.18
N LYS A 103 -15.90 10.74 0.17
CA LYS A 103 -16.10 12.03 -0.56
C LYS A 103 -16.48 13.20 0.37
N ASP A 104 -17.08 12.93 1.53
CA ASP A 104 -17.42 13.93 2.55
C ASP A 104 -16.20 14.51 3.26
N LEU A 105 -15.02 13.91 3.11
CA LEU A 105 -13.74 14.24 3.74
C LEU A 105 -13.70 14.03 5.27
N GLU A 106 -14.70 13.39 5.84
CA GLU A 106 -14.88 13.16 7.28
C GLU A 106 -14.93 11.67 7.61
N THR A 107 -15.69 10.89 6.84
CA THR A 107 -15.88 9.47 7.10
C THR A 107 -14.61 8.69 6.76
N LYS A 108 -13.89 8.22 7.78
CA LYS A 108 -12.71 7.36 7.64
C LYS A 108 -13.08 6.00 7.06
N VAL A 109 -12.22 5.45 6.19
CA VAL A 109 -12.37 4.11 5.61
C VAL A 109 -11.10 3.30 5.86
N ASN A 110 -11.29 2.06 6.32
CA ASN A 110 -10.17 1.18 6.62
C ASN A 110 -9.57 0.59 5.33
N SER A 111 -8.26 0.58 5.26
CA SER A 111 -7.52 -0.07 4.18
C SER A 111 -7.40 -1.58 4.38
N VAL A 112 -7.13 -2.29 3.30
CA VAL A 112 -6.78 -3.72 3.35
C VAL A 112 -5.55 -3.96 4.24
N ALA A 113 -4.60 -3.01 4.30
CA ALA A 113 -3.43 -3.06 5.16
C ALA A 113 -3.81 -2.99 6.65
N SER A 114 -4.71 -2.06 7.02
CA SER A 114 -5.25 -1.95 8.38
C SER A 114 -6.04 -3.20 8.77
N TRP A 115 -6.81 -3.79 7.86
CA TRP A 115 -7.52 -5.04 8.13
C TRP A 115 -6.55 -6.21 8.35
N ALA A 116 -5.50 -6.32 7.54
CA ALA A 116 -4.47 -7.33 7.72
C ALA A 116 -3.77 -7.17 9.08
N LYS A 117 -3.40 -5.95 9.46
CA LYS A 117 -2.81 -5.65 10.76
C LYS A 117 -3.72 -6.06 11.91
N ASN A 118 -4.99 -5.73 11.84
CA ASN A 118 -6.00 -6.09 12.85
C ASN A 118 -6.26 -7.61 12.93
N LYS A 119 -5.90 -8.37 11.89
CA LYS A 119 -5.94 -9.84 11.87
C LYS A 119 -4.62 -10.49 12.35
N GLY A 120 -3.69 -9.69 12.86
CA GLY A 120 -2.41 -10.16 13.37
C GLY A 120 -1.34 -10.40 12.30
N CYS A 121 -1.57 -9.99 11.06
CA CYS A 121 -0.52 -10.03 10.04
C CYS A 121 0.52 -8.94 10.27
N ARG A 122 1.76 -9.20 9.86
CA ARG A 122 2.76 -8.15 9.73
C ARG A 122 2.50 -7.36 8.46
N VAL A 123 2.59 -6.03 8.55
CA VAL A 123 2.33 -5.12 7.44
C VAL A 123 3.54 -4.23 7.19
N GLY A 124 3.94 -4.13 5.93
CA GLY A 124 5.00 -3.22 5.48
C GLY A 124 4.52 -2.38 4.31
N ILE A 125 4.87 -1.10 4.32
CA ILE A 125 4.64 -0.15 3.23
C ILE A 125 6.00 0.33 2.73
N SER A 126 6.26 0.13 1.43
CA SER A 126 7.48 0.60 0.78
C SER A 126 7.15 1.45 -0.44
N THR A 127 7.92 2.50 -0.65
CA THR A 127 7.69 3.45 -1.74
C THR A 127 9.00 4.01 -2.27
N SER A 128 8.99 4.49 -3.51
CA SER A 128 10.12 5.23 -4.11
C SER A 128 10.08 6.74 -3.84
N VAL A 129 9.03 7.23 -3.18
CA VAL A 129 8.86 8.63 -2.77
C VAL A 129 8.97 8.76 -1.25
N SER A 130 8.59 9.91 -0.67
CA SER A 130 8.56 10.07 0.80
C SER A 130 7.54 9.14 1.46
N VAL A 131 7.85 8.70 2.69
CA VAL A 131 6.98 7.76 3.42
C VAL A 131 5.59 8.35 3.68
N ASP A 132 5.46 9.67 3.74
CA ASP A 132 4.22 10.45 3.92
C ASP A 132 3.61 10.96 2.61
N HIS A 133 4.11 10.48 1.44
CA HIS A 133 3.50 10.80 0.15
C HIS A 133 2.14 10.10 -0.02
N ALA A 134 1.33 10.63 -0.91
CA ALA A 134 -0.07 10.22 -1.07
C ALA A 134 -0.29 8.72 -1.34
N THR A 135 0.53 8.11 -2.20
CA THR A 135 0.34 6.70 -2.59
C THR A 135 0.55 5.73 -1.42
N PRO A 136 1.68 5.78 -0.66
CA PRO A 136 1.82 4.97 0.54
C PRO A 136 0.82 5.37 1.63
N ALA A 137 0.55 6.68 1.80
CA ALA A 137 -0.35 7.21 2.82
C ALA A 137 -1.81 6.74 2.67
N ALA A 138 -2.27 6.45 1.46
CA ALA A 138 -3.61 5.92 1.23
C ALA A 138 -3.89 4.59 1.96
N PHE A 139 -2.85 3.86 2.37
CA PHE A 139 -2.97 2.60 3.09
C PHE A 139 -3.01 2.76 4.62
N TYR A 140 -2.71 3.95 5.15
CA TYR A 140 -2.65 4.16 6.60
C TYR A 140 -3.23 5.49 7.08
N ALA A 141 -3.33 6.53 6.21
CA ALA A 141 -3.74 7.87 6.61
C ALA A 141 -5.22 8.15 6.35
N HIS A 142 -5.75 9.13 7.11
CA HIS A 142 -7.13 9.61 7.03
C HIS A 142 -7.17 11.13 7.00
N GLN A 143 -6.76 11.71 5.87
CA GLN A 143 -6.65 13.16 5.71
C GLN A 143 -7.47 13.67 4.51
N GLY A 144 -8.22 14.75 4.69
CA GLY A 144 -8.94 15.43 3.60
C GLY A 144 -8.03 16.06 2.55
N GLN A 145 -6.73 16.22 2.87
CA GLN A 145 -5.71 16.82 2.00
C GLN A 145 -4.38 16.08 2.12
N ARG A 146 -3.88 15.56 0.98
CA ARG A 146 -2.59 14.86 0.87
C ARG A 146 -1.38 15.70 1.25
N SER A 147 -1.50 17.04 1.16
CA SER A 147 -0.42 17.97 1.50
C SER A 147 -0.28 18.26 2.98
N SER A 148 -1.15 17.71 3.82
CA SER A 148 -1.05 17.79 5.29
C SER A 148 0.00 16.80 5.81
N TYR A 149 1.24 16.91 5.32
CA TYR A 149 2.29 15.89 5.49
C TYR A 149 2.60 15.58 6.96
N TYR A 150 2.61 16.59 7.84
CA TYR A 150 2.80 16.35 9.26
C TYR A 150 1.69 15.44 9.84
N ASN A 151 0.42 15.74 9.53
CA ASN A 151 -0.71 14.92 9.98
C ASN A 151 -0.69 13.52 9.36
N VAL A 152 -0.28 13.41 8.09
CA VAL A 152 -0.06 12.10 7.44
C VAL A 152 1.03 11.31 8.19
N GLY A 153 2.09 11.98 8.66
CA GLY A 153 3.11 11.38 9.50
C GLY A 153 2.60 10.93 10.87
N LEU A 154 1.65 11.67 11.48
CA LEU A 154 0.96 11.23 12.70
C LEU A 154 0.09 9.99 12.43
N ASP A 155 -0.66 9.97 11.33
CA ASP A 155 -1.47 8.81 10.92
C ASP A 155 -0.59 7.57 10.67
N LEU A 156 0.65 7.72 10.19
CA LEU A 156 1.61 6.63 10.05
C LEU A 156 1.91 5.99 11.42
N ILE A 157 2.12 6.81 12.44
CA ILE A 157 2.37 6.35 13.81
C ILE A 157 1.13 5.62 14.36
N ASP A 158 -0.04 6.19 14.17
CA ASP A 158 -1.31 5.63 14.65
C ASP A 158 -1.67 4.30 13.98
N ALA A 159 -1.37 4.15 12.69
CA ALA A 159 -1.57 2.90 11.96
C ALA A 159 -0.71 1.75 12.51
N ASN A 160 0.40 2.05 13.13
CA ASN A 160 1.24 1.12 13.87
C ASN A 160 1.65 -0.11 13.05
N PHE A 161 1.98 0.05 11.76
CA PHE A 161 2.48 -1.03 10.91
C PHE A 161 3.93 -1.39 11.27
N ASP A 162 4.38 -2.56 10.83
CA ASP A 162 5.67 -3.11 11.28
C ASP A 162 6.87 -2.55 10.51
N PHE A 163 6.63 -2.09 9.27
CA PHE A 163 7.70 -1.62 8.40
C PHE A 163 7.23 -0.49 7.48
N TYR A 164 8.04 0.56 7.39
CA TYR A 164 7.91 1.59 6.37
C TYR A 164 9.25 1.79 5.69
N ALA A 165 9.23 2.03 4.37
CA ALA A 165 10.43 2.38 3.63
C ALA A 165 10.12 3.40 2.53
N GLY A 166 10.99 4.39 2.38
CA GLY A 166 10.90 5.42 1.37
C GLY A 166 11.99 6.45 1.52
N SER A 167 11.86 7.59 0.85
CA SER A 167 12.65 8.75 1.20
C SER A 167 12.12 9.39 2.48
N ASP A 168 12.75 10.44 2.95
CA ASP A 168 12.46 11.09 4.24
C ASP A 168 11.02 11.65 4.35
N PHE A 169 10.62 12.18 5.51
CA PHE A 169 9.39 12.94 5.70
C PHE A 169 9.44 14.30 5.01
N LEU A 170 8.34 14.73 4.38
CA LEU A 170 8.26 16.02 3.69
C LEU A 170 8.08 17.23 4.62
N ASP A 171 7.40 17.03 5.75
CA ASP A 171 7.22 18.09 6.76
C ASP A 171 7.34 17.55 8.19
N PRO A 172 8.55 17.10 8.60
CA PRO A 172 8.72 16.41 9.90
C PRO A 172 8.52 17.29 11.13
N THR A 173 8.45 18.61 10.99
CA THR A 173 8.33 19.57 12.09
C THR A 173 7.13 20.50 11.96
N ASN A 174 6.19 20.19 11.06
CA ASN A 174 4.98 20.97 10.82
C ASN A 174 5.24 22.45 10.49
N LYS A 175 6.26 22.72 9.69
CA LYS A 175 6.67 24.09 9.33
C LYS A 175 5.61 24.86 8.57
N LYS A 176 4.69 24.17 7.89
CA LYS A 176 3.60 24.78 7.13
C LYS A 176 2.50 25.35 7.98
N ALA A 177 2.36 24.91 9.23
CA ALA A 177 1.42 25.49 10.19
C ALA A 177 2.06 26.69 10.88
N ALA A 178 1.61 27.89 10.56
CA ALA A 178 2.14 29.12 11.14
C ALA A 178 2.07 29.08 12.68
N GLY A 179 3.20 29.36 13.33
CA GLY A 179 3.29 29.39 14.80
C GLY A 179 3.25 28.01 15.45
N SER A 180 3.38 26.92 14.73
CA SER A 180 3.36 25.60 15.33
C SER A 180 4.66 25.30 16.06
N ASN A 181 4.51 24.84 17.30
CA ASN A 181 5.59 24.33 18.15
C ASN A 181 5.50 22.79 18.20
N SER A 182 5.19 22.18 17.07
CA SER A 182 4.95 20.73 16.97
C SER A 182 6.24 19.95 17.23
N GLU A 183 6.12 18.86 17.98
CA GLU A 183 7.23 17.94 18.18
C GLU A 183 7.61 17.27 16.85
N SER A 184 8.89 17.02 16.62
CA SER A 184 9.37 16.40 15.39
C SER A 184 8.80 14.98 15.21
N LEU A 185 8.37 14.64 13.99
CA LEU A 185 7.96 13.27 13.65
C LEU A 185 9.05 12.23 13.97
N TYR A 186 10.33 12.60 13.85
CA TYR A 186 11.42 11.69 14.24
C TYR A 186 11.39 11.34 15.73
N THR A 187 11.10 12.31 16.58
CA THR A 187 10.95 12.07 18.03
C THR A 187 9.69 11.26 18.32
N LEU A 188 8.60 11.55 17.62
CA LEU A 188 7.32 10.85 17.82
C LEU A 188 7.39 9.39 17.36
N VAL A 189 8.02 9.08 16.24
CA VAL A 189 8.19 7.67 15.78
C VAL A 189 9.13 6.89 16.70
N ASP A 190 10.18 7.54 17.26
CA ASP A 190 11.04 6.90 18.25
C ASP A 190 10.26 6.56 19.52
N LYS A 191 9.50 7.51 20.06
CA LYS A 191 8.60 7.30 21.21
C LYS A 191 7.56 6.19 20.96
N ALA A 192 7.13 6.01 19.71
CA ALA A 192 6.20 4.97 19.29
C ALA A 192 6.89 3.60 19.09
N GLY A 193 8.20 3.50 19.36
CA GLY A 193 8.99 2.29 19.32
C GLY A 193 9.49 1.89 17.93
N TYR A 194 9.53 2.83 16.97
CA TYR A 194 10.16 2.60 15.70
C TYR A 194 11.66 2.85 15.75
N THR A 195 12.43 1.94 15.19
CA THR A 195 13.83 2.18 14.87
C THR A 195 13.94 2.86 13.52
N ILE A 196 14.65 3.97 13.42
CA ILE A 196 14.96 4.62 12.16
C ILE A 196 16.32 4.10 11.65
N ALA A 197 16.33 3.55 10.44
CA ALA A 197 17.53 3.20 9.70
C ALA A 197 17.68 4.13 8.48
N ARG A 198 18.89 4.66 8.27
CA ARG A 198 19.17 5.53 7.12
C ARG A 198 20.06 4.81 6.11
N GLY A 199 19.43 4.39 5.00
CA GLY A 199 20.07 3.63 3.94
C GLY A 199 20.38 2.17 4.32
N TYR A 200 20.79 1.39 3.31
CA TYR A 200 20.91 -0.07 3.41
C TYR A 200 21.91 -0.56 4.45
N LYS A 201 23.07 0.13 4.59
CA LYS A 201 24.09 -0.26 5.58
C LYS A 201 23.60 -0.14 7.02
N ASP A 202 22.82 0.91 7.31
CA ASP A 202 22.24 1.12 8.64
C ASP A 202 21.10 0.12 8.90
N TYR A 203 20.29 -0.15 7.87
CA TYR A 203 19.29 -1.21 7.91
C TYR A 203 19.88 -2.59 8.25
N GLN A 204 21.01 -2.97 7.64
CA GLN A 204 21.67 -4.25 7.93
C GLN A 204 22.09 -4.37 9.40
N LYS A 205 22.46 -3.26 10.05
CA LYS A 205 22.87 -3.23 11.46
C LYS A 205 21.68 -3.25 12.41
N LYS A 206 20.61 -2.51 12.11
CA LYS A 206 19.48 -2.25 13.00
C LYS A 206 18.27 -3.16 12.73
N GLY A 207 18.01 -3.50 11.47
CA GLY A 207 16.76 -4.14 11.04
C GLY A 207 16.50 -5.51 11.70
N LYS A 208 17.55 -6.32 11.89
CA LYS A 208 17.41 -7.64 12.51
C LYS A 208 17.03 -7.60 14.00
N LYS A 209 17.18 -6.44 14.65
CA LYS A 209 16.96 -6.24 16.09
C LYS A 209 15.71 -5.41 16.38
N SER A 210 14.97 -5.01 15.35
CA SER A 210 13.86 -4.09 15.46
C SER A 210 12.54 -4.76 15.12
N ASP A 211 11.58 -4.67 16.03
CA ASP A 211 10.21 -5.15 15.79
C ASP A 211 9.42 -4.23 14.85
N LYS A 212 9.69 -2.91 14.94
CA LYS A 212 9.14 -1.88 14.06
C LYS A 212 10.25 -1.02 13.48
N LEU A 213 10.23 -0.80 12.17
CA LEU A 213 11.32 -0.16 11.47
C LEU A 213 10.82 0.85 10.43
N ILE A 214 11.47 2.01 10.38
CA ILE A 214 11.37 2.98 9.28
C ILE A 214 12.72 3.05 8.59
N LEU A 215 12.77 2.68 7.31
CA LEU A 215 13.96 2.79 6.46
C LEU A 215 13.84 4.05 5.59
N LEU A 216 14.74 5.01 5.79
CA LEU A 216 14.79 6.28 5.07
C LEU A 216 16.07 6.39 4.22
#